data_6e9ffb569a00d6ccd66fca8c9f5f70ed
#
_entry.id   6e9ffb569a00d6ccd66fca8c9f5f70ed
#
_cell.length_a   1.000
_cell.length_b   1.000
_cell.length_c   1.000
_cell.angle_alpha   90.00
_cell.angle_beta   90.00
_cell.angle_gamma   90.00
#
_symmetry.space_group_name_H-M   'P 1'
#
loop_
_entity.id
_entity.type
_entity.pdbx_description
1 polymer ?
#
loop_
_entity_poly.entity_id
_entity_poly.type
_entity_poly.pdbx_seq_one_letter_code
_entity_poly.pdbx_strand_id
1 'polypeptide(L)'
;MDYRVPTRSQLTLGLRALATLAAVDGPRNAGEDAMLVAAWRGLGGATGPLPELPPITPTELAQGLQDRQIRFQIVGAMLVMSMADGELVPAEAALVAEFAAALEIADASVTNLERLAAKRYRIARLDILRRQWAALKIRDIAAEEGPGIYWRALLGVLRRNEDPALAARFRAFAELPAGSLGRAYYDFTTRNGFSFPGELGAPPEVITFHDMTHVLAGYDTTPDEEILVAAFTAGYVRREPLDMLMFVLPQFQLGVEIAPGVPPEYDYLDPARLLCAVRRGAAMNINLNEGWDYFDVVHEPLEALRERYNILPESHFSAPPAKAAD
;
A
#
# COMPACT_ATOMS: atom_id res chain seq x y z
N MET A 1 -4.36 2.70 8.76
CA MET A 1 -5.28 1.59 9.09
C MET A 1 -5.26 1.35 10.60
N ASP A 2 -6.40 1.12 11.23
CA ASP A 2 -6.43 0.63 12.63
C ASP A 2 -6.14 -0.88 12.61
N TYR A 3 -4.86 -1.23 12.42
CA TYR A 3 -4.43 -2.61 12.25
C TYR A 3 -4.54 -3.39 13.56
N ARG A 4 -5.12 -4.59 13.51
CA ARG A 4 -5.22 -5.50 14.64
C ARG A 4 -4.57 -6.83 14.34
N VAL A 5 -3.77 -7.32 15.29
CA VAL A 5 -3.26 -8.67 15.21
C VAL A 5 -4.41 -9.63 15.48
N PRO A 6 -4.75 -10.55 14.57
CA PRO A 6 -5.84 -11.48 14.77
C PRO A 6 -5.50 -12.48 15.88
N THR A 7 -6.49 -12.89 16.66
CA THR A 7 -6.37 -14.07 17.50
C THR A 7 -6.17 -15.33 16.63
N ARG A 8 -5.70 -16.42 17.23
CA ARG A 8 -5.49 -17.67 16.50
C ARG A 8 -6.79 -18.18 15.82
N SER A 9 -7.93 -18.04 16.48
CA SER A 9 -9.23 -18.40 15.89
C SER A 9 -9.58 -17.52 14.69
N GLN A 10 -9.43 -16.21 14.82
CA GLN A 10 -9.67 -15.25 13.73
C GLN A 10 -8.73 -15.47 12.55
N LEU A 11 -7.45 -15.76 12.82
CA LEU A 11 -6.47 -16.08 11.78
C LEU A 11 -6.87 -17.37 11.04
N THR A 12 -7.29 -18.42 11.77
CA THR A 12 -7.74 -19.67 11.15
C THR A 12 -8.94 -19.46 10.24
N LEU A 13 -9.93 -18.67 10.67
CA LEU A 13 -11.09 -18.31 9.84
C LEU A 13 -10.68 -17.51 8.61
N GLY A 14 -9.79 -16.53 8.75
CA GLY A 14 -9.26 -15.76 7.64
C GLY A 14 -8.49 -16.63 6.63
N LEU A 15 -7.62 -17.52 7.11
CA LEU A 15 -6.89 -18.45 6.25
C LEU A 15 -7.83 -19.41 5.49
N ARG A 16 -8.90 -19.90 6.12
CA ARG A 16 -9.93 -20.70 5.42
C ARG A 16 -10.60 -19.89 4.32
N ALA A 17 -10.91 -18.62 4.57
CA ALA A 17 -11.52 -17.74 3.57
C ALA A 17 -10.57 -17.51 2.39
N LEU A 18 -9.29 -17.22 2.65
CA LEU A 18 -8.26 -17.09 1.61
C LEU A 18 -8.08 -18.39 0.82
N ALA A 19 -8.02 -19.54 1.49
CA ALA A 19 -7.91 -20.83 0.83
C ALA A 19 -9.16 -21.21 0.01
N THR A 20 -10.35 -20.74 0.44
CA THR A 20 -11.59 -20.90 -0.32
C THR A 20 -11.56 -20.07 -1.60
N LEU A 21 -11.07 -18.83 -1.51
CA LEU A 21 -10.90 -17.95 -2.66
C LEU A 21 -9.91 -18.55 -3.66
N ALA A 22 -8.73 -18.93 -3.19
CA ALA A 22 -7.67 -19.53 -4.00
C ALA A 22 -8.04 -20.87 -4.69
N ALA A 23 -9.14 -21.48 -4.32
CA ALA A 23 -9.61 -22.73 -4.93
C ALA A 23 -10.78 -22.51 -5.91
N VAL A 24 -11.18 -21.27 -6.20
CA VAL A 24 -12.41 -20.99 -6.97
C VAL A 24 -12.27 -21.26 -8.46
N ASP A 25 -11.08 -21.11 -8.99
CA ASP A 25 -10.76 -21.28 -10.41
C ASP A 25 -9.91 -22.54 -10.70
N GLY A 26 -9.47 -23.24 -9.64
CA GLY A 26 -8.68 -24.47 -9.81
C GLY A 26 -7.88 -24.88 -8.59
N PRO A 27 -6.87 -25.74 -8.77
CA PRO A 27 -5.90 -26.03 -7.72
C PRO A 27 -5.05 -24.80 -7.41
N ARG A 28 -4.79 -24.54 -6.14
CA ARG A 28 -3.92 -23.44 -5.72
C ARG A 28 -2.55 -23.48 -6.39
N ASN A 29 -2.05 -22.33 -6.77
CA ASN A 29 -0.74 -22.12 -7.35
C ASN A 29 0.29 -21.65 -6.28
N ALA A 30 1.53 -21.42 -6.72
CA ALA A 30 2.65 -21.06 -5.82
C ALA A 30 2.46 -19.65 -5.17
N GLY A 31 1.88 -18.68 -5.89
CA GLY A 31 1.63 -17.33 -5.37
C GLY A 31 0.60 -17.35 -4.25
N GLU A 32 -0.49 -18.06 -4.45
CA GLU A 32 -1.56 -18.24 -3.47
C GLU A 32 -1.09 -19.01 -2.23
N ASP A 33 -0.32 -20.09 -2.42
CA ASP A 33 0.27 -20.82 -1.30
C ASP A 33 1.28 -19.93 -0.53
N ALA A 34 2.04 -19.08 -1.21
CA ALA A 34 2.93 -18.10 -0.57
C ALA A 34 2.16 -17.10 0.30
N MET A 35 0.99 -16.61 -0.17
CA MET A 35 0.11 -15.74 0.61
C MET A 35 -0.38 -16.42 1.91
N LEU A 36 -0.87 -17.67 1.81
CA LEU A 36 -1.33 -18.44 2.97
C LEU A 36 -0.20 -18.68 3.97
N VAL A 37 0.98 -19.05 3.48
CA VAL A 37 2.18 -19.28 4.31
C VAL A 37 2.65 -17.97 4.96
N ALA A 38 2.64 -16.86 4.23
CA ALA A 38 3.00 -15.55 4.77
C ALA A 38 2.08 -15.14 5.93
N ALA A 39 0.76 -15.29 5.75
CA ALA A 39 -0.21 -15.00 6.81
C ALA A 39 -0.06 -15.97 8.00
N TRP A 40 0.09 -17.26 7.77
CA TRP A 40 0.26 -18.27 8.81
C TRP A 40 1.50 -18.04 9.67
N ARG A 41 2.63 -17.75 9.03
CA ARG A 41 3.90 -17.49 9.73
C ARG A 41 3.97 -16.10 10.31
N GLY A 42 3.61 -15.09 9.52
CA GLY A 42 3.75 -13.69 9.90
C GLY A 42 2.77 -13.24 10.99
N LEU A 43 1.53 -13.75 11.00
CA LEU A 43 0.51 -13.40 11.98
C LEU A 43 0.36 -14.44 13.08
N GLY A 44 0.51 -15.72 12.74
CA GLY A 44 0.35 -16.82 13.68
C GLY A 44 1.60 -17.19 14.45
N GLY A 45 2.77 -16.64 14.08
CA GLY A 45 4.06 -17.02 14.69
C GLY A 45 4.40 -18.51 14.51
N ALA A 46 3.78 -19.17 13.54
CA ALA A 46 3.90 -20.61 13.36
C ALA A 46 5.19 -20.99 12.61
N THR A 47 5.90 -21.98 13.13
CA THR A 47 7.10 -22.54 12.48
C THR A 47 6.82 -23.86 11.74
N GLY A 48 5.62 -24.39 11.84
CA GLY A 48 5.18 -25.63 11.22
C GLY A 48 4.55 -25.44 9.82
N PRO A 49 4.16 -26.57 9.18
CA PRO A 49 3.44 -26.53 7.90
C PRO A 49 2.08 -25.84 8.07
N LEU A 50 1.54 -25.36 6.95
CA LEU A 50 0.18 -24.83 6.89
C LEU A 50 -0.81 -25.93 7.33
N PRO A 51 -1.77 -25.65 8.24
CA PRO A 51 -2.76 -26.64 8.64
C PRO A 51 -3.73 -26.94 7.49
N GLU A 52 -4.51 -27.98 7.65
CA GLU A 52 -5.64 -28.23 6.76
C GLU A 52 -6.64 -27.08 6.86
N LEU A 53 -7.03 -26.50 5.72
CA LEU A 53 -7.92 -25.35 5.62
C LEU A 53 -9.19 -25.74 4.86
N PRO A 54 -10.18 -26.35 5.57
CA PRO A 54 -11.44 -26.70 4.91
C PRO A 54 -12.16 -25.44 4.42
N PRO A 55 -12.89 -25.50 3.30
CA PRO A 55 -13.64 -24.37 2.76
C PRO A 55 -14.55 -23.73 3.80
N ILE A 56 -14.83 -22.44 3.63
CA ILE A 56 -15.74 -21.67 4.48
C ILE A 56 -16.67 -20.84 3.61
N THR A 57 -17.93 -20.76 3.99
CA THR A 57 -18.89 -19.87 3.31
C THR A 57 -18.80 -18.43 3.84
N PRO A 58 -19.22 -17.42 3.04
CA PRO A 58 -19.32 -16.04 3.52
C PRO A 58 -20.13 -15.90 4.81
N THR A 59 -21.23 -16.63 4.92
CA THR A 59 -22.11 -16.61 6.11
C THR A 59 -21.41 -17.18 7.35
N GLU A 60 -20.72 -18.33 7.21
CA GLU A 60 -19.96 -18.93 8.32
C GLU A 60 -18.84 -17.99 8.80
N LEU A 61 -18.13 -17.36 7.87
CA LEU A 61 -17.07 -16.40 8.20
C LEU A 61 -17.65 -15.21 8.98
N ALA A 62 -18.77 -14.65 8.52
CA ALA A 62 -19.43 -13.51 9.16
C ALA A 62 -19.93 -13.85 10.57
N GLN A 63 -20.45 -15.07 10.78
CA GLN A 63 -20.86 -15.55 12.09
C GLN A 63 -19.67 -15.74 13.04
N GLY A 64 -18.54 -16.19 12.53
CA GLY A 64 -17.33 -16.44 13.33
C GLY A 64 -16.52 -15.19 13.67
N LEU A 65 -16.76 -14.06 13.00
CA LEU A 65 -16.01 -12.82 13.16
C LEU A 65 -16.93 -11.67 13.58
N GLN A 66 -16.68 -11.10 14.75
CA GLN A 66 -17.45 -9.94 15.24
C GLN A 66 -16.66 -8.63 15.13
N ASP A 67 -15.33 -8.69 15.09
CA ASP A 67 -14.47 -7.51 15.01
C ASP A 67 -14.47 -6.95 13.58
N ARG A 68 -15.03 -5.74 13.42
CA ARG A 68 -15.13 -5.05 12.12
C ARG A 68 -13.77 -4.80 11.48
N GLN A 69 -12.74 -4.54 12.29
CA GLN A 69 -11.41 -4.27 11.78
C GLN A 69 -10.74 -5.54 11.24
N ILE A 70 -10.92 -6.67 11.91
CA ILE A 70 -10.49 -7.98 11.40
C ILE A 70 -11.24 -8.35 10.12
N ARG A 71 -12.56 -8.10 10.06
CA ARG A 71 -13.36 -8.28 8.83
C ARG A 71 -12.77 -7.48 7.66
N PHE A 72 -12.46 -6.18 7.90
CA PHE A 72 -11.84 -5.31 6.91
C PHE A 72 -10.47 -5.81 6.45
N GLN A 73 -9.62 -6.24 7.38
CA GLN A 73 -8.29 -6.78 7.06
C GLN A 73 -8.38 -8.08 6.24
N ILE A 74 -9.37 -8.93 6.50
CA ILE A 74 -9.59 -10.15 5.72
C ILE A 74 -10.03 -9.80 4.30
N VAL A 75 -10.95 -8.86 4.11
CA VAL A 75 -11.33 -8.39 2.77
C VAL A 75 -10.11 -7.82 2.03
N GLY A 76 -9.27 -7.03 2.69
CA GLY A 76 -8.01 -6.54 2.12
C GLY A 76 -7.06 -7.68 1.72
N ALA A 77 -6.92 -8.70 2.56
CA ALA A 77 -6.12 -9.88 2.24
C ALA A 77 -6.70 -10.69 1.06
N MET A 78 -8.03 -10.76 0.92
CA MET A 78 -8.69 -11.39 -0.22
C MET A 78 -8.45 -10.62 -1.52
N LEU A 79 -8.47 -9.27 -1.48
CA LEU A 79 -8.10 -8.45 -2.63
C LEU A 79 -6.67 -8.73 -3.10
N VAL A 80 -5.73 -8.89 -2.17
CA VAL A 80 -4.33 -9.23 -2.52
C VAL A 80 -4.25 -10.66 -3.04
N MET A 81 -4.94 -11.62 -2.41
CA MET A 81 -4.96 -13.03 -2.80
C MET A 81 -5.43 -13.22 -4.23
N SER A 82 -6.49 -12.53 -4.65
CA SER A 82 -7.03 -12.63 -6.03
C SER A 82 -6.12 -12.05 -7.11
N MET A 83 -4.98 -11.50 -6.75
CA MET A 83 -3.95 -11.00 -7.67
C MET A 83 -2.60 -11.71 -7.47
N ALA A 84 -2.52 -12.67 -6.53
CA ALA A 84 -1.25 -13.21 -6.05
C ALA A 84 -0.47 -14.00 -7.10
N ASP A 85 -1.15 -14.57 -8.08
CA ASP A 85 -0.54 -15.35 -9.16
C ASP A 85 -0.30 -14.55 -10.45
N GLY A 86 -0.58 -13.24 -10.42
CA GLY A 86 -0.44 -12.36 -11.59
C GLY A 86 -1.62 -12.42 -12.55
N GLU A 87 -2.66 -13.20 -12.25
CA GLU A 87 -3.92 -13.22 -13.00
C GLU A 87 -5.06 -12.76 -12.09
N LEU A 88 -6.12 -12.27 -12.68
CA LEU A 88 -7.32 -11.87 -11.96
C LEU A 88 -8.54 -12.35 -12.76
N VAL A 89 -9.26 -13.32 -12.21
CA VAL A 89 -10.42 -13.89 -12.88
C VAL A 89 -11.74 -13.37 -12.29
N PRO A 90 -12.81 -13.28 -13.11
CA PRO A 90 -14.11 -12.80 -12.64
C PRO A 90 -14.72 -13.60 -11.48
N ALA A 91 -14.43 -14.91 -11.40
CA ALA A 91 -14.94 -15.76 -10.34
C ALA A 91 -14.37 -15.38 -8.96
N GLU A 92 -13.07 -15.07 -8.90
CA GLU A 92 -12.44 -14.59 -7.67
C GLU A 92 -12.99 -13.23 -7.23
N ALA A 93 -13.06 -12.27 -8.15
CA ALA A 93 -13.59 -10.94 -7.86
C ALA A 93 -15.04 -11.01 -7.34
N ALA A 94 -15.88 -11.88 -7.93
CA ALA A 94 -17.23 -12.10 -7.48
C ALA A 94 -17.27 -12.71 -6.06
N LEU A 95 -16.43 -13.70 -5.78
CA LEU A 95 -16.36 -14.32 -4.45
C LEU A 95 -15.84 -13.34 -3.39
N VAL A 96 -14.87 -12.48 -3.71
CA VAL A 96 -14.43 -11.38 -2.83
C VAL A 96 -15.60 -10.45 -2.51
N ALA A 97 -16.42 -10.09 -3.52
CA ALA A 97 -17.59 -9.24 -3.31
C ALA A 97 -18.65 -9.91 -2.41
N GLU A 98 -18.87 -11.22 -2.56
CA GLU A 98 -19.78 -11.98 -1.70
C GLU A 98 -19.29 -12.00 -0.23
N PHE A 99 -18.00 -12.26 -0.01
CA PHE A 99 -17.41 -12.20 1.33
C PHE A 99 -17.48 -10.79 1.92
N ALA A 100 -17.14 -9.75 1.14
CA ALA A 100 -17.21 -8.37 1.60
C ALA A 100 -18.64 -7.99 2.02
N ALA A 101 -19.65 -8.38 1.22
CA ALA A 101 -21.06 -8.15 1.53
C ALA A 101 -21.48 -8.86 2.82
N ALA A 102 -21.14 -10.14 3.00
CA ALA A 102 -21.46 -10.90 4.21
C ALA A 102 -20.77 -10.36 5.47
N LEU A 103 -19.55 -9.83 5.31
CA LEU A 103 -18.79 -9.19 6.39
C LEU A 103 -19.21 -7.73 6.64
N GLU A 104 -20.16 -7.20 5.89
CA GLU A 104 -20.64 -5.82 5.97
C GLU A 104 -19.52 -4.79 5.72
N ILE A 105 -18.58 -5.11 4.84
CA ILE A 105 -17.50 -4.23 4.40
C ILE A 105 -17.86 -3.65 3.03
N ALA A 106 -18.14 -2.34 3.02
CA ALA A 106 -18.34 -1.58 1.80
C ALA A 106 -17.07 -0.79 1.51
N ASP A 107 -16.30 -1.23 0.52
CA ASP A 107 -15.06 -0.57 0.08
C ASP A 107 -15.02 -0.48 -1.45
N ALA A 108 -14.58 0.64 -1.96
CA ALA A 108 -14.50 0.88 -3.41
C ALA A 108 -13.48 -0.03 -4.10
N SER A 109 -12.49 -0.51 -3.36
CA SER A 109 -11.46 -1.43 -3.86
C SER A 109 -12.09 -2.75 -4.36
N VAL A 110 -13.15 -3.23 -3.68
CA VAL A 110 -13.90 -4.42 -4.13
C VAL A 110 -14.54 -4.19 -5.50
N THR A 111 -15.20 -3.04 -5.68
CA THR A 111 -15.79 -2.68 -7.00
C THR A 111 -14.71 -2.49 -8.08
N ASN A 112 -13.55 -1.95 -7.72
CA ASN A 112 -12.44 -1.81 -8.66
C ASN A 112 -11.82 -3.16 -9.02
N LEU A 113 -11.76 -4.11 -8.09
CA LEU A 113 -11.36 -5.49 -8.38
C LEU A 113 -12.29 -6.12 -9.43
N GLU A 114 -13.61 -6.02 -9.26
CA GLU A 114 -14.59 -6.52 -10.24
C GLU A 114 -14.40 -5.85 -11.62
N ARG A 115 -14.13 -4.55 -11.66
CA ARG A 115 -13.87 -3.81 -12.92
C ARG A 115 -12.59 -4.28 -13.59
N LEU A 116 -11.52 -4.53 -12.84
CA LEU A 116 -10.25 -5.06 -13.35
C LEU A 116 -10.45 -6.47 -13.89
N ALA A 117 -11.11 -7.37 -13.15
CA ALA A 117 -11.44 -8.72 -13.59
C ALA A 117 -12.30 -8.74 -14.87
N ALA A 118 -13.22 -7.78 -14.99
CA ALA A 118 -14.03 -7.59 -16.21
C ALA A 118 -13.28 -6.84 -17.33
N LYS A 119 -11.97 -6.60 -17.20
CA LYS A 119 -11.12 -5.88 -18.15
C LYS A 119 -11.60 -4.45 -18.47
N ARG A 120 -12.34 -3.84 -17.55
CA ARG A 120 -12.82 -2.46 -17.64
C ARG A 120 -11.75 -1.48 -17.14
N TYR A 121 -10.52 -1.64 -17.59
CA TYR A 121 -9.32 -0.95 -17.08
C TYR A 121 -9.45 0.57 -17.05
N ARG A 122 -10.06 1.20 -18.07
CA ARG A 122 -10.23 2.67 -18.11
C ARG A 122 -11.08 3.19 -16.97
N ILE A 123 -12.16 2.48 -16.62
CA ILE A 123 -13.07 2.89 -15.53
C ILE A 123 -12.41 2.63 -14.19
N ALA A 124 -11.79 1.46 -14.01
CA ALA A 124 -11.04 1.13 -12.80
C ALA A 124 -9.93 2.16 -12.56
N ARG A 125 -9.09 2.43 -13.56
CA ARG A 125 -8.00 3.41 -13.50
C ARG A 125 -8.49 4.80 -13.08
N LEU A 126 -9.56 5.32 -13.70
CA LEU A 126 -10.11 6.63 -13.34
C LEU A 126 -10.61 6.66 -11.89
N ASP A 127 -11.25 5.60 -11.43
CA ASP A 127 -11.76 5.53 -10.06
C ASP A 127 -10.62 5.39 -9.05
N ILE A 128 -9.61 4.55 -9.34
CA ILE A 128 -8.41 4.39 -8.52
C ILE A 128 -7.66 5.72 -8.41
N LEU A 129 -7.36 6.39 -9.54
CA LEU A 129 -6.60 7.63 -9.55
C LEU A 129 -7.28 8.76 -8.77
N ARG A 130 -8.60 8.93 -8.89
CA ARG A 130 -9.32 10.00 -8.18
C ARG A 130 -9.39 9.79 -6.66
N ARG A 131 -9.13 8.55 -6.18
CA ARG A 131 -9.10 8.19 -4.77
C ARG A 131 -7.71 8.28 -4.17
N GLN A 132 -6.67 8.38 -5.01
CA GLN A 132 -5.32 8.53 -4.50
C GLN A 132 -5.19 9.80 -3.66
N TRP A 133 -4.38 9.71 -2.61
CA TRP A 133 -4.15 10.79 -1.68
C TRP A 133 -3.81 12.13 -2.38
N ALA A 134 -2.97 12.10 -3.42
CA ALA A 134 -2.62 13.32 -4.17
C ALA A 134 -3.85 14.00 -4.78
N ALA A 135 -4.80 13.23 -5.34
CA ALA A 135 -6.04 13.77 -5.87
C ALA A 135 -6.95 14.33 -4.77
N LEU A 136 -7.00 13.67 -3.61
CA LEU A 136 -7.74 14.15 -2.43
C LEU A 136 -7.11 15.44 -1.90
N LYS A 137 -5.80 15.50 -1.78
CA LYS A 137 -5.08 16.70 -1.34
C LYS A 137 -5.29 17.90 -2.28
N ILE A 138 -5.20 17.67 -3.59
CA ILE A 138 -5.49 18.73 -4.59
C ILE A 138 -6.93 19.23 -4.44
N ARG A 139 -7.90 18.34 -4.17
CA ARG A 139 -9.29 18.74 -3.94
C ARG A 139 -9.45 19.57 -2.68
N ASP A 140 -8.76 19.21 -1.60
CA ASP A 140 -8.81 19.94 -0.33
C ASP A 140 -8.19 21.34 -0.51
N ILE A 141 -7.04 21.46 -1.17
CA ILE A 141 -6.43 22.76 -1.52
C ILE A 141 -7.36 23.57 -2.44
N ALA A 142 -8.05 22.93 -3.39
CA ALA A 142 -9.01 23.62 -4.25
C ALA A 142 -10.20 24.21 -3.48
N ALA A 143 -10.61 23.59 -2.39
CA ALA A 143 -11.66 24.09 -1.53
C ALA A 143 -11.22 25.33 -0.74
N GLU A 144 -9.93 25.44 -0.41
CA GLU A 144 -9.35 26.55 0.35
C GLU A 144 -8.89 27.72 -0.55
N GLU A 145 -8.16 27.41 -1.63
CA GLU A 145 -7.50 28.40 -2.51
C GLU A 145 -8.24 28.67 -3.82
N GLY A 146 -9.29 27.88 -4.11
CA GLY A 146 -10.06 27.99 -5.35
C GLY A 146 -9.58 27.06 -6.46
N PRO A 147 -10.31 27.02 -7.60
CA PRO A 147 -10.14 26.00 -8.64
C PRO A 147 -8.84 26.12 -9.44
N GLY A 148 -8.06 27.19 -9.30
CA GLY A 148 -6.79 27.38 -10.00
C GLY A 148 -5.76 26.28 -9.72
N ILE A 149 -5.87 25.58 -8.57
CA ILE A 149 -5.01 24.47 -8.22
C ILE A 149 -5.15 23.29 -9.19
N TYR A 150 -6.34 23.04 -9.74
CA TYR A 150 -6.54 21.98 -10.72
C TYR A 150 -5.73 22.21 -11.98
N TRP A 151 -5.60 23.46 -12.42
CA TRP A 151 -4.78 23.80 -13.55
C TRP A 151 -3.29 23.65 -13.25
N ARG A 152 -2.83 24.08 -12.08
CA ARG A 152 -1.46 23.85 -11.61
C ARG A 152 -1.14 22.37 -11.50
N ALA A 153 -2.04 21.58 -10.92
CA ALA A 153 -1.90 20.12 -10.82
C ALA A 153 -1.85 19.45 -12.20
N LEU A 154 -2.70 19.88 -13.15
CA LEU A 154 -2.67 19.38 -14.52
C LEU A 154 -1.34 19.68 -15.21
N LEU A 155 -0.82 20.90 -15.09
CA LEU A 155 0.49 21.25 -15.63
C LEU A 155 1.62 20.45 -14.99
N GLY A 156 1.51 20.17 -13.67
CA GLY A 156 2.43 19.31 -12.95
C GLY A 156 2.39 17.87 -13.46
N VAL A 157 1.19 17.28 -13.63
CA VAL A 157 1.02 15.94 -14.22
C VAL A 157 1.57 15.88 -15.64
N LEU A 158 1.41 16.97 -16.42
CA LEU A 158 2.00 17.09 -17.74
C LEU A 158 3.50 17.40 -17.69
N ARG A 159 4.10 17.51 -16.51
CA ARG A 159 5.52 17.84 -16.29
C ARG A 159 5.96 19.13 -17.00
N ARG A 160 5.08 20.12 -17.04
CA ARG A 160 5.28 21.42 -17.73
C ARG A 160 5.25 22.62 -16.78
N ASN A 161 5.24 22.37 -15.47
CA ASN A 161 5.25 23.43 -14.47
C ASN A 161 6.66 23.57 -13.92
N GLU A 162 7.24 24.76 -14.00
CA GLU A 162 8.50 25.10 -13.37
C GLU A 162 8.24 26.05 -12.21
N ASP A 163 8.85 25.76 -11.06
CA ASP A 163 8.95 26.63 -9.90
C ASP A 163 10.40 26.67 -9.44
N PRO A 164 11.21 27.60 -9.97
CA PRO A 164 12.63 27.69 -9.63
C PRO A 164 12.89 27.96 -8.15
N ALA A 165 11.96 28.61 -7.44
CA ALA A 165 12.09 28.86 -6.01
C ALA A 165 11.91 27.57 -5.22
N LEU A 166 10.92 26.76 -5.57
CA LEU A 166 10.71 25.44 -4.99
C LEU A 166 11.89 24.51 -5.29
N ALA A 167 12.33 24.44 -6.56
CA ALA A 167 13.48 23.64 -6.97
C ALA A 167 14.75 24.00 -6.18
N ALA A 168 14.99 25.29 -5.97
CA ALA A 168 16.12 25.76 -5.18
C ALA A 168 16.06 25.29 -3.72
N ARG A 169 14.83 25.24 -3.12
CA ARG A 169 14.65 24.71 -1.74
C ARG A 169 15.04 23.24 -1.66
N PHE A 170 14.60 22.40 -2.61
CA PHE A 170 14.95 20.97 -2.63
C PHE A 170 16.44 20.75 -2.94
N ARG A 171 17.02 21.52 -3.85
CA ARG A 171 18.46 21.44 -4.15
C ARG A 171 19.33 21.83 -2.95
N ALA A 172 18.86 22.76 -2.11
CA ALA A 172 19.58 23.15 -0.89
C ALA A 172 19.70 22.00 0.14
N PHE A 173 18.94 20.92 0.00
CA PHE A 173 19.09 19.72 0.83
C PHE A 173 20.47 19.06 0.67
N ALA A 174 21.20 19.33 -0.43
CA ALA A 174 22.58 18.92 -0.62
C ALA A 174 23.52 19.44 0.49
N GLU A 175 23.21 20.60 1.06
CA GLU A 175 24.03 21.26 2.08
C GLU A 175 23.66 20.81 3.52
N LEU A 176 22.60 20.01 3.67
CA LEU A 176 22.18 19.49 4.98
C LEU A 176 23.18 18.44 5.49
N PRO A 177 23.25 18.24 6.81
CA PRO A 177 24.15 17.25 7.41
C PRO A 177 23.93 15.85 6.83
N ALA A 178 25.02 15.11 6.61
CA ALA A 178 24.95 13.71 6.22
C ALA A 178 24.10 12.92 7.23
N GLY A 179 23.19 12.08 6.73
CA GLY A 179 22.26 11.30 7.55
C GLY A 179 21.01 12.06 8.00
N SER A 180 20.83 13.34 7.66
CA SER A 180 19.54 14.02 7.82
C SER A 180 18.52 13.55 6.78
N LEU A 181 17.22 13.71 7.07
CA LEU A 181 16.14 13.33 6.14
C LEU A 181 16.29 14.05 4.78
N GLY A 182 16.50 15.35 4.78
CA GLY A 182 16.63 16.12 3.55
C GLY A 182 17.85 15.72 2.72
N ARG A 183 19.02 15.46 3.38
CA ARG A 183 20.20 14.97 2.68
C ARG A 183 19.94 13.56 2.10
N ALA A 184 19.32 12.68 2.84
CA ALA A 184 18.97 11.35 2.36
C ALA A 184 17.99 11.40 1.19
N TYR A 185 17.02 12.33 1.21
CA TYR A 185 16.11 12.58 0.09
C TYR A 185 16.86 13.11 -1.14
N TYR A 186 17.78 14.06 -0.94
CA TYR A 186 18.61 14.58 -2.04
C TYR A 186 19.43 13.47 -2.70
N ASP A 187 20.07 12.63 -1.90
CA ASP A 187 20.90 11.52 -2.37
C ASP A 187 20.01 10.45 -3.08
N PHE A 188 18.81 10.18 -2.56
CA PHE A 188 17.83 9.28 -3.17
C PHE A 188 17.37 9.78 -4.55
N THR A 189 16.95 11.04 -4.64
CA THR A 189 16.49 11.68 -5.89
C THR A 189 17.60 11.70 -6.92
N THR A 190 18.82 12.07 -6.53
CA THR A 190 19.98 12.15 -7.42
C THR A 190 20.43 10.78 -7.91
N ARG A 191 20.48 9.77 -7.02
CA ARG A 191 20.88 8.40 -7.37
C ARG A 191 19.92 7.77 -8.38
N ASN A 192 18.63 8.05 -8.27
CA ASN A 192 17.60 7.53 -9.17
C ASN A 192 17.43 8.37 -10.44
N GLY A 193 18.17 9.48 -10.59
CA GLY A 193 18.09 10.35 -11.76
C GLY A 193 16.77 11.10 -11.87
N PHE A 194 16.08 11.33 -10.74
CA PHE A 194 14.82 12.06 -10.72
C PHE A 194 15.05 13.58 -10.72
N SER A 195 14.09 14.31 -11.26
CA SER A 195 14.05 15.76 -11.15
C SER A 195 13.48 16.18 -9.79
N PHE A 196 14.05 17.22 -9.19
CA PHE A 196 13.51 17.77 -7.94
C PHE A 196 12.17 18.50 -8.18
N PRO A 197 11.24 18.49 -7.23
CA PRO A 197 10.00 19.27 -7.33
C PRO A 197 10.28 20.71 -7.69
N GLY A 198 9.54 21.25 -8.67
CA GLY A 198 9.76 22.57 -9.23
C GLY A 198 10.69 22.62 -10.46
N GLU A 199 11.39 21.54 -10.79
CA GLU A 199 12.15 21.42 -12.04
C GLU A 199 11.25 21.00 -13.20
N LEU A 200 11.65 21.34 -14.42
CA LEU A 200 10.97 20.87 -15.62
C LEU A 200 11.02 19.34 -15.67
N GLY A 201 9.87 18.71 -15.84
CA GLY A 201 9.77 17.25 -15.89
C GLY A 201 9.60 16.59 -14.53
N ALA A 202 9.66 17.32 -13.43
CA ALA A 202 9.40 16.78 -12.10
C ALA A 202 7.92 16.48 -11.90
N PRO A 203 7.59 15.50 -11.04
CA PRO A 203 6.22 15.31 -10.55
C PRO A 203 5.78 16.53 -9.70
N PRO A 204 4.47 16.73 -9.51
CA PRO A 204 3.96 17.77 -8.61
C PRO A 204 4.51 17.60 -7.19
N GLU A 205 4.79 18.72 -6.50
CA GLU A 205 5.27 18.71 -5.10
C GLU A 205 4.40 17.86 -4.17
N VAL A 206 3.10 17.83 -4.42
CA VAL A 206 2.16 17.02 -3.65
C VAL A 206 2.53 15.52 -3.59
N ILE A 207 3.36 15.03 -4.50
CA ILE A 207 3.83 13.63 -4.51
C ILE A 207 5.10 13.44 -3.67
N THR A 208 5.81 14.50 -3.31
CA THR A 208 7.09 14.43 -2.58
C THR A 208 7.02 13.62 -1.28
N PHE A 209 5.87 13.65 -0.58
CA PHE A 209 5.71 12.84 0.63
C PHE A 209 5.84 11.33 0.36
N HIS A 210 5.46 10.85 -0.84
CA HIS A 210 5.67 9.46 -1.25
C HIS A 210 7.17 9.14 -1.34
N ASP A 211 7.96 10.02 -2.00
CA ASP A 211 9.40 9.84 -2.09
C ASP A 211 10.08 9.94 -0.71
N MET A 212 9.59 10.84 0.16
CA MET A 212 10.02 10.89 1.56
C MET A 212 9.67 9.61 2.32
N THR A 213 8.57 8.94 1.96
CA THR A 213 8.19 7.65 2.54
C THR A 213 9.18 6.55 2.12
N HIS A 214 9.64 6.52 0.87
CA HIS A 214 10.73 5.65 0.44
C HIS A 214 11.97 5.82 1.33
N VAL A 215 12.40 7.06 1.54
CA VAL A 215 13.57 7.37 2.36
C VAL A 215 13.38 6.96 3.82
N LEU A 216 12.23 7.28 4.42
CA LEU A 216 11.91 6.94 5.81
C LEU A 216 11.78 5.44 6.02
N ALA A 217 11.08 4.74 5.13
CA ALA A 217 10.87 3.31 5.23
C ALA A 217 12.10 2.49 4.81
N GLY A 218 13.00 3.08 3.98
CA GLY A 218 14.19 2.42 3.47
C GLY A 218 13.91 1.50 2.28
N TYR A 219 12.86 1.81 1.49
CA TYR A 219 12.53 1.11 0.24
C TYR A 219 13.12 1.85 -0.96
N ASP A 220 13.55 1.14 -1.99
CA ASP A 220 14.01 1.70 -3.25
C ASP A 220 12.87 1.82 -4.27
N THR A 221 13.16 2.12 -5.55
CA THR A 221 12.19 2.42 -6.61
C THR A 221 12.01 1.28 -7.61
N THR A 222 12.45 0.07 -7.27
CA THR A 222 12.18 -1.12 -8.07
C THR A 222 10.70 -1.54 -7.96
N PRO A 223 10.11 -2.21 -8.95
CA PRO A 223 8.69 -2.57 -8.93
C PRO A 223 8.23 -3.31 -7.66
N ASP A 224 9.05 -4.23 -7.14
CA ASP A 224 8.78 -4.91 -5.87
C ASP A 224 8.82 -3.95 -4.68
N GLU A 225 9.77 -3.02 -4.63
CA GLU A 225 9.89 -2.03 -3.55
C GLU A 225 8.79 -0.94 -3.63
N GLU A 226 8.29 -0.62 -4.84
CA GLU A 226 7.09 0.21 -5.01
C GLU A 226 5.84 -0.44 -4.40
N ILE A 227 5.69 -1.76 -4.54
CA ILE A 227 4.65 -2.52 -3.84
C ILE A 227 4.82 -2.38 -2.31
N LEU A 228 6.05 -2.45 -1.81
CA LEU A 228 6.32 -2.36 -0.37
C LEU A 228 6.08 -0.97 0.20
N VAL A 229 6.45 0.10 -0.50
CA VAL A 229 6.18 1.47 -0.01
C VAL A 229 4.69 1.76 0.00
N ALA A 230 3.93 1.27 -0.99
CA ALA A 230 2.47 1.39 -0.99
C ALA A 230 1.83 0.56 0.13
N ALA A 231 2.32 -0.65 0.40
CA ALA A 231 1.88 -1.50 1.50
C ALA A 231 2.19 -0.86 2.88
N PHE A 232 3.38 -0.29 3.03
CA PHE A 232 3.76 0.48 4.22
C PHE A 232 2.83 1.69 4.41
N THR A 233 2.55 2.42 3.33
CA THR A 233 1.60 3.55 3.34
C THR A 233 0.20 3.09 3.75
N ALA A 234 -0.31 1.99 3.19
CA ALA A 234 -1.58 1.40 3.59
C ALA A 234 -1.64 1.08 5.09
N GLY A 235 -0.51 0.71 5.68
CA GLY A 235 -0.38 0.46 7.12
C GLY A 235 -0.68 1.70 7.97
N TYR A 236 -0.10 2.86 7.66
CA TYR A 236 -0.22 4.05 8.50
C TYR A 236 -1.39 4.98 8.14
N VAL A 237 -1.90 4.97 6.90
CA VAL A 237 -3.06 5.79 6.54
C VAL A 237 -4.33 5.31 7.23
N ARG A 238 -5.20 6.25 7.60
CA ARG A 238 -6.44 5.96 8.32
C ARG A 238 -7.66 5.89 7.41
N ARG A 239 -7.59 6.56 6.25
CA ARG A 239 -8.66 6.60 5.25
C ARG A 239 -8.27 5.80 4.04
N GLU A 240 -9.18 4.98 3.53
CA GLU A 240 -9.08 4.24 2.26
C GLU A 240 -7.72 3.51 2.08
N PRO A 241 -7.22 2.73 3.07
CA PRO A 241 -5.90 2.12 3.00
C PRO A 241 -5.77 1.12 1.84
N LEU A 242 -6.87 0.48 1.42
CA LEU A 242 -6.87 -0.47 0.31
C LEU A 242 -6.65 0.20 -1.04
N ASP A 243 -6.95 1.50 -1.17
CA ASP A 243 -6.69 2.25 -2.41
C ASP A 243 -5.19 2.30 -2.76
N MET A 244 -4.29 2.24 -1.76
CA MET A 244 -2.85 2.14 -1.99
C MET A 244 -2.48 0.81 -2.67
N LEU A 245 -3.05 -0.29 -2.19
CA LEU A 245 -2.82 -1.62 -2.77
C LEU A 245 -3.47 -1.74 -4.15
N MET A 246 -4.68 -1.18 -4.33
CA MET A 246 -5.36 -1.16 -5.62
C MET A 246 -4.70 -0.24 -6.65
N PHE A 247 -3.80 0.65 -6.23
CA PHE A 247 -2.98 1.42 -7.15
C PHE A 247 -1.78 0.61 -7.62
N VAL A 248 -1.06 -0.04 -6.70
CA VAL A 248 0.26 -0.62 -6.97
C VAL A 248 0.18 -2.06 -7.49
N LEU A 249 -0.74 -2.91 -6.99
CA LEU A 249 -0.81 -4.31 -7.40
C LEU A 249 -1.24 -4.48 -8.87
N PRO A 250 -2.28 -3.80 -9.39
CA PRO A 250 -2.55 -3.88 -10.81
C PRO A 250 -1.38 -3.40 -11.67
N GLN A 251 -0.63 -2.39 -11.22
CA GLN A 251 0.50 -1.81 -11.94
C GLN A 251 1.71 -2.77 -12.03
N PHE A 252 2.10 -3.40 -10.92
CA PHE A 252 3.36 -4.15 -10.82
C PHE A 252 3.18 -5.66 -10.62
N GLN A 253 1.94 -6.13 -10.44
CA GLN A 253 1.64 -7.56 -10.33
C GLN A 253 0.83 -8.07 -11.52
N LEU A 254 -0.14 -7.28 -12.03
CA LEU A 254 -1.01 -7.70 -13.14
C LEU A 254 -0.61 -7.11 -14.50
N GLY A 255 0.39 -6.25 -14.58
CA GLY A 255 0.77 -5.58 -15.83
C GLY A 255 -0.28 -4.60 -16.37
N VAL A 256 -1.13 -4.04 -15.51
CA VAL A 256 -2.19 -3.10 -15.89
C VAL A 256 -1.75 -1.67 -15.59
N GLU A 257 -1.61 -0.82 -16.61
CA GLU A 257 -1.22 0.57 -16.43
C GLU A 257 -2.25 1.36 -15.61
N ILE A 258 -1.87 1.72 -14.37
CA ILE A 258 -2.63 2.60 -13.48
C ILE A 258 -1.97 3.99 -13.44
N ALA A 259 -0.69 4.07 -13.10
CA ALA A 259 0.06 5.32 -13.02
C ALA A 259 0.37 5.87 -14.41
N PRO A 260 0.00 7.14 -14.72
CA PRO A 260 0.33 7.73 -16.02
C PRO A 260 1.84 7.84 -16.23
N GLY A 261 2.33 7.27 -17.33
CA GLY A 261 3.73 7.39 -17.73
C GLY A 261 4.71 6.50 -16.94
N VAL A 262 4.20 5.60 -16.09
CA VAL A 262 4.98 4.54 -15.46
C VAL A 262 4.68 3.24 -16.21
N PRO A 263 5.68 2.56 -16.78
CA PRO A 263 5.47 1.28 -17.44
C PRO A 263 4.85 0.27 -16.46
N PRO A 264 3.82 -0.48 -16.86
CA PRO A 264 3.32 -1.57 -16.05
C PRO A 264 4.31 -2.74 -16.09
N GLU A 265 4.44 -3.41 -14.95
CA GLU A 265 5.30 -4.58 -14.76
C GLU A 265 4.45 -5.76 -14.27
N TYR A 266 5.04 -6.94 -14.22
CA TYR A 266 4.30 -8.18 -13.96
C TYR A 266 5.05 -9.08 -12.98
N ASP A 267 4.31 -9.69 -12.02
CA ASP A 267 4.81 -10.73 -11.11
C ASP A 267 5.91 -10.27 -10.12
N TYR A 268 5.70 -9.11 -9.48
CA TYR A 268 6.62 -8.55 -8.48
C TYR A 268 6.14 -8.67 -7.03
N LEU A 269 5.01 -9.33 -6.76
CA LEU A 269 4.48 -9.46 -5.41
C LEU A 269 5.24 -10.51 -4.59
N ASP A 270 5.87 -10.07 -3.49
CA ASP A 270 6.30 -10.95 -2.39
C ASP A 270 5.29 -10.82 -1.22
N PRO A 271 4.45 -11.83 -0.98
CA PRO A 271 3.42 -11.77 0.07
C PRO A 271 3.98 -11.59 1.49
N ALA A 272 5.14 -12.15 1.78
CA ALA A 272 5.74 -12.06 3.12
C ALA A 272 6.28 -10.65 3.37
N ARG A 273 6.96 -10.07 2.38
CA ARG A 273 7.45 -8.69 2.44
C ARG A 273 6.29 -7.69 2.46
N LEU A 274 5.24 -7.90 1.65
CA LEU A 274 4.04 -7.05 1.66
C LEU A 274 3.39 -7.03 3.05
N LEU A 275 3.16 -8.19 3.66
CA LEU A 275 2.59 -8.26 5.02
C LEU A 275 3.50 -7.58 6.06
N CYS A 276 4.82 -7.76 5.93
CA CYS A 276 5.81 -7.08 6.77
C CYS A 276 5.68 -5.55 6.62
N ALA A 277 5.62 -5.04 5.38
CA ALA A 277 5.51 -3.61 5.09
C ALA A 277 4.21 -3.01 5.65
N VAL A 278 3.05 -3.67 5.47
CA VAL A 278 1.78 -3.24 6.09
C VAL A 278 1.91 -3.15 7.61
N ARG A 279 2.50 -4.14 8.26
CA ARG A 279 2.68 -4.17 9.72
C ARG A 279 3.65 -3.10 10.20
N ARG A 280 4.73 -2.84 9.47
CA ARG A 280 5.67 -1.74 9.76
C ARG A 280 4.96 -0.39 9.71
N GLY A 281 4.20 -0.12 8.65
CA GLY A 281 3.40 1.10 8.54
C GLY A 281 2.34 1.21 9.63
N ALA A 282 1.67 0.11 9.97
CA ALA A 282 0.66 0.09 11.02
C ALA A 282 1.21 0.33 12.43
N ALA A 283 2.49 0.03 12.64
CA ALA A 283 3.18 0.32 13.91
C ALA A 283 3.52 1.82 14.07
N MET A 284 3.48 2.61 13.00
CA MET A 284 3.77 4.04 13.08
C MET A 284 2.78 4.78 13.98
N ASN A 285 3.28 5.77 14.69
CA ASN A 285 2.51 6.66 15.55
C ASN A 285 2.09 7.97 14.87
N ILE A 286 2.38 8.13 13.58
CA ILE A 286 2.06 9.30 12.75
C ILE A 286 1.48 8.86 11.41
N ASN A 287 0.60 9.71 10.83
CA ASN A 287 0.16 9.60 9.45
C ASN A 287 0.88 10.67 8.62
N LEU A 288 1.81 10.26 7.77
CA LEU A 288 2.59 11.20 6.95
C LEU A 288 1.73 11.94 5.90
N ASN A 289 0.54 11.41 5.58
CA ASN A 289 -0.37 12.01 4.62
C ASN A 289 -1.26 13.11 5.24
N GLU A 290 -1.29 13.24 6.57
CA GLU A 290 -2.17 14.16 7.28
C GLU A 290 -1.38 15.04 8.24
N GLY A 291 -1.26 16.34 7.94
CA GLY A 291 -0.67 17.33 8.84
C GLY A 291 0.84 17.19 9.06
N TRP A 292 1.54 16.40 8.25
CA TRP A 292 2.99 16.30 8.31
C TRP A 292 3.62 17.20 7.24
N ASP A 293 4.49 18.13 7.67
CA ASP A 293 5.32 18.92 6.77
C ASP A 293 6.77 18.44 6.87
N TYR A 294 7.26 17.86 5.79
CA TYR A 294 8.65 17.38 5.73
C TYR A 294 9.67 18.50 5.84
N PHE A 295 9.34 19.75 5.43
CA PHE A 295 10.26 20.88 5.58
C PHE A 295 10.59 21.20 7.05
N ASP A 296 9.69 20.90 7.97
CA ASP A 296 9.94 21.12 9.41
C ASP A 296 11.01 20.17 9.96
N VAL A 297 11.22 19.02 9.33
CA VAL A 297 12.05 17.92 9.85
C VAL A 297 13.20 17.50 8.94
N VAL A 298 13.36 18.11 7.75
CA VAL A 298 14.42 17.73 6.79
C VAL A 298 15.83 17.84 7.33
N HIS A 299 16.06 18.69 8.33
CA HIS A 299 17.36 18.88 8.97
C HIS A 299 17.65 17.86 10.08
N GLU A 300 16.66 17.08 10.49
CA GLU A 300 16.79 16.11 11.57
C GLU A 300 17.44 14.79 11.08
N PRO A 301 18.20 14.11 11.96
CA PRO A 301 18.73 12.79 11.63
C PRO A 301 17.64 11.79 11.27
N LEU A 302 17.81 11.08 10.16
CA LEU A 302 16.83 10.10 9.64
C LEU A 302 16.51 9.01 10.67
N GLU A 303 17.53 8.51 11.39
CA GLU A 303 17.33 7.49 12.42
C GLU A 303 16.53 8.02 13.61
N ALA A 304 16.73 9.29 14.01
CA ALA A 304 15.92 9.90 15.08
C ALA A 304 14.45 10.06 14.67
N LEU A 305 14.19 10.33 13.38
CA LEU A 305 12.82 10.37 12.84
C LEU A 305 12.21 8.97 12.79
N ARG A 306 12.97 7.96 12.38
CA ARG A 306 12.52 6.55 12.41
C ARG A 306 12.13 6.11 13.81
N GLU A 307 12.95 6.43 14.80
CA GLU A 307 12.66 6.15 16.20
C GLU A 307 11.40 6.92 16.68
N ARG A 308 11.34 8.22 16.42
CA ARG A 308 10.20 9.08 16.82
C ARG A 308 8.88 8.61 16.20
N TYR A 309 8.90 8.20 14.93
CA TYR A 309 7.71 7.77 14.19
C TYR A 309 7.40 6.29 14.36
N ASN A 310 8.20 5.58 15.16
CA ASN A 310 8.10 4.14 15.38
C ASN A 310 8.18 3.33 14.07
N ILE A 311 9.10 3.72 13.18
CA ILE A 311 9.40 2.98 11.95
C ILE A 311 10.38 1.86 12.30
N LEU A 312 9.84 0.69 12.61
CA LEU A 312 10.62 -0.47 13.02
C LEU A 312 11.33 -1.12 11.80
N PRO A 313 12.50 -1.77 12.00
CA PRO A 313 13.17 -2.48 10.92
C PRO A 313 12.35 -3.71 10.47
N GLU A 314 12.54 -4.17 9.23
CA GLU A 314 11.84 -5.36 8.70
C GLU A 314 12.09 -6.61 9.56
N SER A 315 13.31 -6.75 10.09
CA SER A 315 13.68 -7.87 10.97
C SER A 315 12.80 -8.01 12.21
N HIS A 316 12.19 -6.91 12.67
CA HIS A 316 11.24 -6.95 13.81
C HIS A 316 9.98 -7.77 13.49
N PHE A 317 9.54 -7.77 12.23
CA PHE A 317 8.32 -8.44 11.79
C PHE A 317 8.58 -9.77 11.06
N SER A 318 9.83 -10.02 10.67
CA SER A 318 10.24 -11.27 10.00
C SER A 318 10.47 -12.40 10.99
N ALA A 319 10.70 -12.09 12.27
CA ALA A 319 10.75 -13.09 13.34
C ALA A 319 9.33 -13.51 13.73
N PRO A 320 9.08 -14.78 14.09
CA PRO A 320 7.81 -15.17 14.68
C PRO A 320 7.55 -14.32 15.92
N PRO A 321 6.31 -13.82 16.14
CA PRO A 321 6.01 -13.05 17.34
C PRO A 321 6.41 -13.88 18.56
N ALA A 322 7.07 -13.24 19.54
CA ALA A 322 7.37 -13.87 20.82
C ALA A 322 6.05 -14.44 21.35
N LYS A 323 6.08 -15.71 21.81
CA LYS A 323 4.90 -16.40 22.35
C LYS A 323 4.16 -15.45 23.28
N ALA A 324 2.90 -15.15 22.96
CA ALA A 324 2.01 -14.57 23.94
C ALA A 324 2.04 -15.53 25.15
N ALA A 325 2.43 -15.01 26.30
CA ALA A 325 2.31 -15.77 27.54
C ALA A 325 0.84 -16.16 27.71
N ASP A 326 0.59 -17.46 27.87
CA ASP A 326 -0.74 -18.04 28.12
C ASP A 326 -1.38 -17.43 29.37
#